data_69c0a86cff1942523c0482ab527692ec
#
_entry.id   69c0a86cff1942523c0482ab527692ec
#
_cell.length_a   1.000
_cell.length_b   1.000
_cell.length_c   1.000
_cell.angle_alpha   90.00
_cell.angle_beta   90.00
_cell.angle_gamma   90.00
#
_symmetry.space_group_name_H-M   'P 1'
#
loop_
_entity.id
_entity.type
_entity.pdbx_description
1 polymer ?
#
loop_
_entity_poly.entity_id
_entity_poly.type
_entity_poly.pdbx_seq_one_letter_code
_entity_poly.pdbx_strand_id
1 'polypeptide(L)'
;MYAPGGEYTIYDSGGTGIKWDNGKAPAVDQTFGDVSGESFSYSAGPFVGTVEFTLYGDQDAAYLAFQDGEVDFVLNPLGVKRNTFNQLATTPGVETIVNQPNGMRYFASNTRIFPGSNKAFRQAVGCIIDKEFIIDSVLQGTVESMDGMMSSALTAWVTPTEGVMAECREYDSVGRWERSIQILQDAGWTADDWGEHPGNETRAIPPTGIKGPNGEVPPENMLIYAPGPGYDPLRNTFSLFIADYIRQLGFDVTARPTGFSVIVDIAFSAEGCRDWHFYMLGWGTGIFPSHPVDFFRSDKDSCDGGFNTPGYNNPAFDEVANKFEAAKTVDEAIALSNQMEKILYDDLPYVVLFNPPVLEVYRSDSITLPFTEVLGGIADACSGCPSTVKKQQ
;
A
#
# COMPACT_ATOMS: atom_id res chain seq x y z
N MET A 1 23.85 13.84 7.78
CA MET A 1 24.04 14.81 8.89
C MET A 1 23.21 16.04 8.57
N TYR A 2 22.27 16.44 9.39
CA TYR A 2 21.45 17.63 9.18
C TYR A 2 22.17 18.86 9.80
N ALA A 3 22.45 19.86 8.98
CA ALA A 3 23.07 21.11 9.42
C ALA A 3 22.08 22.27 9.20
N PRO A 4 21.36 22.74 10.23
CA PRO A 4 20.40 23.84 10.09
C PRO A 4 21.07 25.10 9.51
N GLY A 5 20.47 25.70 8.49
CA GLY A 5 21.01 26.85 7.77
C GLY A 5 22.13 26.52 6.78
N GLY A 6 22.35 25.22 6.50
CA GLY A 6 23.32 24.80 5.48
C GLY A 6 22.77 24.98 4.06
N GLU A 7 23.70 25.17 3.11
CA GLU A 7 23.42 25.09 1.69
C GLU A 7 23.72 23.67 1.19
N TYR A 8 22.77 23.06 0.49
CA TYR A 8 22.87 21.72 -0.07
C TYR A 8 22.82 21.83 -1.59
N THR A 9 23.70 21.11 -2.26
CA THR A 9 23.71 20.99 -3.72
C THR A 9 23.55 19.53 -4.09
N ILE A 10 22.57 19.22 -4.93
CA ILE A 10 22.33 17.89 -5.49
C ILE A 10 22.75 17.93 -6.95
N TYR A 11 23.53 16.94 -7.38
CA TYR A 11 24.01 16.79 -8.76
C TYR A 11 23.23 15.64 -9.43
N ASP A 12 22.92 15.78 -10.70
CA ASP A 12 22.24 14.75 -11.50
C ASP A 12 23.06 13.46 -11.64
N SER A 13 24.39 13.56 -11.51
CA SER A 13 25.33 12.44 -11.41
C SER A 13 25.23 11.62 -10.10
N GLY A 14 24.35 12.03 -9.16
CA GLY A 14 24.15 11.38 -7.87
C GLY A 14 25.08 11.89 -6.75
N GLY A 15 25.90 12.90 -7.02
CA GLY A 15 26.72 13.57 -6.00
C GLY A 15 25.93 14.56 -5.14
N THR A 16 26.47 14.89 -3.96
CA THR A 16 25.90 15.88 -3.04
C THR A 16 26.98 16.78 -2.49
N GLY A 17 26.74 18.10 -2.48
CA GLY A 17 27.55 19.12 -1.80
C GLY A 17 26.86 19.60 -0.53
N ILE A 18 27.62 19.85 0.54
CA ILE A 18 27.13 20.44 1.78
C ILE A 18 28.06 21.61 2.15
N LYS A 19 27.48 22.79 2.30
CA LYS A 19 28.18 23.96 2.77
C LYS A 19 27.47 24.57 3.96
N TRP A 20 28.17 24.69 5.08
CA TRP A 20 27.55 25.13 6.32
C TRP A 20 28.55 25.84 7.21
N ASP A 21 28.19 27.00 7.73
CA ASP A 21 28.93 27.73 8.73
C ASP A 21 27.93 28.43 9.68
N ASN A 22 27.93 28.07 10.94
CA ASN A 22 27.11 28.73 11.96
C ASN A 22 27.93 29.60 12.92
N GLY A 23 29.21 29.82 12.64
CA GLY A 23 30.10 30.60 13.48
C GLY A 23 30.46 30.01 14.85
N LYS A 24 29.97 28.80 15.18
CA LYS A 24 30.16 28.13 16.47
C LYS A 24 30.91 26.80 16.38
N ALA A 25 31.01 26.22 15.21
CA ALA A 25 31.70 24.98 14.92
C ALA A 25 32.57 25.17 13.65
N PRO A 26 33.54 24.28 13.37
CA PRO A 26 34.26 24.35 12.10
C PRO A 26 33.30 24.36 10.92
N ALA A 27 33.51 25.28 9.98
CA ALA A 27 32.73 25.32 8.73
C ALA A 27 32.87 24.00 7.99
N VAL A 28 31.77 23.56 7.38
CA VAL A 28 31.72 22.37 6.51
C VAL A 28 31.60 22.87 5.08
N ASP A 29 32.48 22.39 4.20
CA ASP A 29 32.40 22.56 2.75
C ASP A 29 32.90 21.25 2.15
N GLN A 30 31.95 20.32 1.87
CA GLN A 30 32.24 18.95 1.48
C GLN A 30 31.35 18.52 0.32
N THR A 31 31.92 17.69 -0.54
CA THR A 31 31.20 17.01 -1.61
C THR A 31 31.35 15.50 -1.48
N PHE A 32 30.31 14.76 -1.87
CA PHE A 32 30.23 13.33 -1.82
C PHE A 32 29.70 12.78 -3.17
N GLY A 33 30.24 11.68 -3.62
CA GLY A 33 29.85 11.06 -4.88
C GLY A 33 30.38 11.80 -6.09
N ASP A 34 29.80 11.58 -7.25
CA ASP A 34 30.12 12.25 -8.51
C ASP A 34 29.39 13.60 -8.56
N VAL A 35 30.17 14.69 -8.63
CA VAL A 35 29.68 16.08 -8.65
C VAL A 35 29.73 16.70 -10.04
N SER A 36 29.77 15.89 -11.08
CA SER A 36 29.67 16.33 -12.47
C SER A 36 28.21 16.56 -12.90
N GLY A 37 28.03 17.31 -14.01
CA GLY A 37 26.72 17.54 -14.60
C GLY A 37 25.94 18.73 -14.03
N GLU A 38 24.62 18.74 -14.26
CA GLU A 38 23.75 19.80 -13.74
C GLU A 38 23.51 19.62 -12.23
N SER A 39 23.22 20.72 -11.56
CA SER A 39 23.04 20.71 -10.11
C SER A 39 21.92 21.64 -9.67
N PHE A 40 21.28 21.29 -8.56
CA PHE A 40 20.28 22.08 -7.87
C PHE A 40 20.76 22.38 -6.45
N SER A 41 20.75 23.65 -6.05
CA SER A 41 21.14 24.07 -4.69
C SER A 41 19.95 24.62 -3.92
N TYR A 42 19.85 24.28 -2.65
CA TYR A 42 18.84 24.80 -1.74
C TYR A 42 19.43 25.03 -0.34
N SER A 43 18.83 25.95 0.39
CA SER A 43 19.17 26.16 1.80
C SER A 43 18.21 25.38 2.68
N ALA A 44 18.75 24.64 3.64
CA ALA A 44 17.93 23.97 4.67
C ALA A 44 17.70 24.90 5.86
N GLY A 45 16.42 24.92 6.32
CA GLY A 45 16.04 25.66 7.53
C GLY A 45 16.66 25.12 8.83
N PRO A 46 16.03 25.38 9.96
CA PRO A 46 14.64 25.89 10.05
C PRO A 46 14.53 27.37 9.66
N PHE A 47 13.49 27.71 8.89
CA PHE A 47 13.15 29.09 8.54
C PHE A 47 11.99 29.63 9.38
N VAL A 48 11.35 28.75 10.18
CA VAL A 48 10.30 29.09 11.13
C VAL A 48 10.77 28.82 12.54
N GLY A 49 10.34 29.66 13.50
CA GLY A 49 10.75 29.54 14.90
C GLY A 49 10.05 28.41 15.65
N THR A 50 8.85 28.09 15.25
CA THR A 50 8.01 27.05 15.90
C THR A 50 7.18 26.31 14.84
N VAL A 51 7.06 25.01 14.99
CA VAL A 51 6.08 24.17 14.29
C VAL A 51 5.20 23.55 15.36
N GLU A 52 3.90 23.77 15.25
CA GLU A 52 2.89 23.23 16.18
C GLU A 52 2.10 22.13 15.50
N PHE A 53 1.99 20.97 16.13
CA PHE A 53 1.20 19.84 15.66
C PHE A 53 -0.06 19.71 16.49
N THR A 54 -1.22 19.93 15.84
CA THR A 54 -2.53 19.72 16.44
C THR A 54 -3.11 18.38 16.00
N LEU A 55 -3.60 17.57 16.93
CA LEU A 55 -4.21 16.27 16.63
C LEU A 55 -5.72 16.42 16.51
N TYR A 56 -6.28 15.83 15.44
CA TYR A 56 -7.72 15.77 15.18
C TYR A 56 -8.22 14.32 15.26
N GLY A 57 -9.48 14.15 15.65
CA GLY A 57 -10.09 12.82 15.81
C GLY A 57 -10.35 12.09 14.47
N ASP A 58 -10.51 12.86 13.38
CA ASP A 58 -10.66 12.35 12.02
C ASP A 58 -10.17 13.38 11.00
N GLN A 59 -10.05 12.94 9.73
CA GLN A 59 -9.53 13.81 8.69
C GLN A 59 -10.50 14.93 8.28
N ASP A 60 -11.81 14.74 8.42
CA ASP A 60 -12.78 15.77 8.03
C ASP A 60 -12.68 16.97 8.99
N ALA A 61 -12.49 16.71 10.29
CA ALA A 61 -12.22 17.77 11.28
C ALA A 61 -10.90 18.50 11.00
N ALA A 62 -9.84 17.79 10.59
CA ALA A 62 -8.56 18.41 10.25
C ALA A 62 -8.67 19.33 9.01
N TYR A 63 -9.38 18.88 7.97
CA TYR A 63 -9.58 19.70 6.76
C TYR A 63 -10.57 20.85 6.96
N LEU A 64 -11.49 20.75 7.90
CA LEU A 64 -12.32 21.89 8.32
C LEU A 64 -11.45 22.97 8.99
N ALA A 65 -10.60 22.59 9.94
CA ALA A 65 -9.64 23.52 10.56
C ALA A 65 -8.68 24.14 9.54
N PHE A 66 -8.28 23.39 8.53
CA PHE A 66 -7.51 23.92 7.38
C PHE A 66 -8.29 24.97 6.59
N GLN A 67 -9.57 24.72 6.28
CA GLN A 67 -10.46 25.70 5.61
C GLN A 67 -10.61 26.98 6.41
N ASP A 68 -10.74 26.86 7.73
CA ASP A 68 -10.89 28.01 8.64
C ASP A 68 -9.56 28.76 8.89
N GLY A 69 -8.44 28.25 8.35
CA GLY A 69 -7.12 28.86 8.48
C GLY A 69 -6.47 28.65 9.84
N GLU A 70 -6.91 27.67 10.61
CA GLU A 70 -6.32 27.30 11.91
C GLU A 70 -5.02 26.50 11.74
N VAL A 71 -4.86 25.79 10.61
CA VAL A 71 -3.65 25.04 10.28
C VAL A 71 -3.23 25.32 8.84
N ASP A 72 -1.92 25.31 8.59
CA ASP A 72 -1.31 25.66 7.31
C ASP A 72 -1.16 24.46 6.37
N PHE A 73 -1.04 23.25 6.94
CA PHE A 73 -0.88 21.99 6.23
C PHE A 73 -1.46 20.84 7.06
N VAL A 74 -2.12 19.88 6.42
CA VAL A 74 -2.64 18.68 7.08
C VAL A 74 -1.70 17.52 6.81
N LEU A 75 -1.02 17.05 7.85
CA LEU A 75 -0.12 15.89 7.79
C LEU A 75 -0.95 14.60 7.74
N ASN A 76 -1.32 14.17 6.54
CA ASN A 76 -2.10 12.97 6.30
C ASN A 76 -1.46 12.11 5.21
N PRO A 77 -0.80 10.98 5.55
CA PRO A 77 -0.17 10.09 4.56
C PRO A 77 -1.15 9.46 3.55
N LEU A 78 -2.46 9.47 3.83
CA LEU A 78 -3.48 9.03 2.89
C LEU A 78 -3.88 10.13 1.88
N GLY A 79 -3.40 11.36 2.11
CA GLY A 79 -3.85 12.52 1.37
C GLY A 79 -5.29 12.93 1.70
N VAL A 80 -5.78 13.97 1.04
CA VAL A 80 -7.15 14.47 1.20
C VAL A 80 -8.11 13.69 0.28
N LYS A 81 -9.34 13.49 0.75
CA LYS A 81 -10.41 12.89 -0.07
C LYS A 81 -10.64 13.74 -1.34
N ARG A 82 -10.86 13.08 -2.48
CA ARG A 82 -11.00 13.77 -3.78
C ARG A 82 -12.04 14.89 -3.80
N ASN A 83 -13.21 14.69 -3.19
CA ASN A 83 -14.24 15.71 -3.13
C ASN A 83 -13.77 16.96 -2.36
N THR A 84 -13.12 16.77 -1.22
CA THR A 84 -12.54 17.86 -0.43
C THR A 84 -11.38 18.53 -1.18
N PHE A 85 -10.55 17.77 -1.87
CA PHE A 85 -9.49 18.30 -2.73
C PHE A 85 -10.04 19.21 -3.82
N ASN A 86 -11.06 18.77 -4.54
CA ASN A 86 -11.70 19.56 -5.61
C ASN A 86 -12.35 20.85 -5.06
N GLN A 87 -12.93 20.80 -3.86
CA GLN A 87 -13.47 21.98 -3.18
C GLN A 87 -12.36 22.95 -2.80
N LEU A 88 -11.29 22.46 -2.19
CA LEU A 88 -10.14 23.27 -1.75
C LEU A 88 -9.37 23.87 -2.91
N ALA A 89 -9.31 23.20 -4.06
CA ALA A 89 -8.68 23.72 -5.28
C ALA A 89 -9.28 25.07 -5.77
N THR A 90 -10.49 25.41 -5.33
CA THR A 90 -11.15 26.68 -5.67
C THR A 90 -11.05 27.73 -4.55
N THR A 91 -10.38 27.40 -3.44
CA THR A 91 -10.26 28.28 -2.27
C THR A 91 -9.06 29.22 -2.46
N PRO A 92 -9.25 30.55 -2.39
CA PRO A 92 -8.14 31.50 -2.49
C PRO A 92 -7.09 31.24 -1.41
N GLY A 93 -5.79 31.35 -1.79
CA GLY A 93 -4.68 31.14 -0.87
C GLY A 93 -4.39 29.65 -0.55
N VAL A 94 -5.02 28.73 -1.29
CA VAL A 94 -4.74 27.29 -1.19
C VAL A 94 -4.10 26.80 -2.47
N GLU A 95 -2.99 26.09 -2.33
CA GLU A 95 -2.35 25.33 -3.41
C GLU A 95 -2.67 23.84 -3.26
N THR A 96 -2.90 23.20 -4.42
CA THR A 96 -3.19 21.76 -4.51
C THR A 96 -2.05 21.03 -5.17
N ILE A 97 -1.72 19.86 -4.65
CA ILE A 97 -0.63 19.02 -5.11
C ILE A 97 -1.16 17.62 -5.38
N VAL A 98 -0.68 17.00 -6.46
CA VAL A 98 -0.95 15.60 -6.79
C VAL A 98 0.39 14.89 -6.90
N ASN A 99 0.72 14.09 -5.93
CA ASN A 99 1.96 13.33 -5.91
C ASN A 99 1.75 11.88 -6.36
N GLN A 100 2.81 11.31 -6.96
CA GLN A 100 2.85 9.89 -7.28
C GLN A 100 2.83 9.08 -5.98
N PRO A 101 2.02 8.03 -5.91
CA PRO A 101 1.98 7.18 -4.74
C PRO A 101 3.25 6.33 -4.63
N ASN A 102 3.68 6.06 -3.41
CA ASN A 102 4.75 5.11 -3.13
C ASN A 102 4.28 4.11 -2.09
N GLY A 103 3.81 2.97 -2.53
CA GLY A 103 3.24 1.95 -1.66
C GLY A 103 2.17 1.13 -2.36
N MET A 104 1.32 0.49 -1.57
CA MET A 104 0.25 -0.36 -2.08
C MET A 104 -0.88 -0.49 -1.07
N ARG A 105 -2.06 -0.86 -1.57
CA ARG A 105 -3.19 -1.32 -0.78
C ARG A 105 -3.46 -2.77 -1.12
N TYR A 106 -3.69 -3.61 -0.11
CA TYR A 106 -3.75 -5.05 -0.29
C TYR A 106 -4.80 -5.70 0.61
N PHE A 107 -5.24 -6.87 0.18
CA PHE A 107 -5.99 -7.83 0.96
C PHE A 107 -5.04 -8.96 1.40
N ALA A 108 -5.00 -9.24 2.69
CA ALA A 108 -4.14 -10.26 3.29
C ALA A 108 -4.94 -11.48 3.73
N SER A 109 -4.40 -12.66 3.45
CA SER A 109 -4.89 -13.93 3.98
C SER A 109 -3.92 -14.46 5.04
N ASN A 110 -4.43 -14.90 6.20
CA ASN A 110 -3.60 -15.56 7.20
C ASN A 110 -3.21 -16.96 6.72
N THR A 111 -1.95 -17.13 6.31
CA THR A 111 -1.47 -18.39 5.75
C THR A 111 -1.19 -19.46 6.81
N ARG A 112 -1.31 -19.15 8.10
CA ARG A 112 -1.14 -20.10 9.22
C ARG A 112 -2.40 -20.92 9.46
N ILE A 113 -3.57 -20.42 9.05
CA ILE A 113 -4.87 -21.03 9.35
C ILE A 113 -5.70 -21.29 8.10
N PHE A 114 -6.54 -22.34 8.14
CA PHE A 114 -7.47 -22.66 7.06
C PHE A 114 -8.64 -21.67 7.02
N PRO A 115 -9.13 -21.24 5.82
CA PRO A 115 -8.71 -21.68 4.49
C PRO A 115 -7.51 -20.90 3.91
N GLY A 116 -7.05 -19.82 4.55
CA GLY A 116 -5.94 -18.98 4.09
C GLY A 116 -4.61 -19.75 3.91
N SER A 117 -4.39 -20.84 4.67
CA SER A 117 -3.21 -21.71 4.50
C SER A 117 -3.20 -22.48 3.17
N ASN A 118 -4.34 -22.67 2.53
CA ASN A 118 -4.44 -23.36 1.25
C ASN A 118 -4.16 -22.40 0.09
N LYS A 119 -3.14 -22.68 -0.71
CA LYS A 119 -2.73 -21.86 -1.86
C LYS A 119 -3.84 -21.71 -2.89
N ALA A 120 -4.55 -22.81 -3.25
CA ALA A 120 -5.60 -22.75 -4.24
C ALA A 120 -6.79 -21.88 -3.78
N PHE A 121 -7.08 -21.85 -2.49
CA PHE A 121 -8.05 -20.90 -1.95
C PHE A 121 -7.60 -19.44 -2.21
N ARG A 122 -6.35 -19.09 -1.91
CA ARG A 122 -5.85 -17.74 -2.16
C ARG A 122 -5.83 -17.38 -3.64
N GLN A 123 -5.51 -18.35 -4.51
CA GLN A 123 -5.56 -18.18 -5.96
C GLN A 123 -7.00 -18.01 -6.48
N ALA A 124 -7.94 -18.77 -5.97
CA ALA A 124 -9.37 -18.63 -6.32
C ALA A 124 -9.91 -17.26 -5.86
N VAL A 125 -9.54 -16.80 -4.66
CA VAL A 125 -9.89 -15.47 -4.16
C VAL A 125 -9.24 -14.38 -5.02
N GLY A 126 -7.97 -14.51 -5.38
CA GLY A 126 -7.28 -13.57 -6.27
C GLY A 126 -7.96 -13.46 -7.64
N CYS A 127 -8.39 -14.61 -8.20
CA CYS A 127 -9.04 -14.69 -9.49
C CYS A 127 -10.43 -14.03 -9.50
N ILE A 128 -11.27 -14.30 -8.49
CA ILE A 128 -12.65 -13.80 -8.47
C ILE A 128 -12.74 -12.29 -8.22
N ILE A 129 -11.73 -11.68 -7.58
CA ILE A 129 -11.73 -10.25 -7.30
C ILE A 129 -11.58 -9.46 -8.60
N ASP A 130 -12.67 -8.87 -9.07
CA ASP A 130 -12.67 -7.93 -10.19
C ASP A 130 -12.34 -6.51 -9.69
N LYS A 131 -11.05 -6.26 -9.51
CA LYS A 131 -10.60 -4.95 -9.04
C LYS A 131 -10.76 -3.84 -10.07
N GLU A 132 -10.68 -4.16 -11.36
CA GLU A 132 -10.88 -3.18 -12.44
C GLU A 132 -12.34 -2.68 -12.43
N PHE A 133 -13.32 -3.57 -12.24
CA PHE A 133 -14.70 -3.14 -12.05
C PHE A 133 -14.86 -2.20 -10.86
N ILE A 134 -14.24 -2.52 -9.71
CA ILE A 134 -14.31 -1.66 -8.53
C ILE A 134 -13.66 -0.29 -8.82
N ILE A 135 -12.49 -0.28 -9.46
CA ILE A 135 -11.75 0.95 -9.78
C ILE A 135 -12.52 1.81 -10.78
N ASP A 136 -12.92 1.24 -11.91
CA ASP A 136 -13.47 2.01 -13.01
C ASP A 136 -14.94 2.39 -12.78
N SER A 137 -15.75 1.41 -12.35
CA SER A 137 -17.20 1.61 -12.24
C SER A 137 -17.62 2.20 -10.89
N VAL A 138 -16.97 1.80 -9.79
CA VAL A 138 -17.36 2.24 -8.44
C VAL A 138 -16.55 3.45 -8.01
N LEU A 139 -15.23 3.43 -8.19
CA LEU A 139 -14.32 4.51 -7.79
C LEU A 139 -14.02 5.51 -8.91
N GLN A 140 -14.59 5.33 -10.11
CA GLN A 140 -14.48 6.26 -11.26
C GLN A 140 -13.03 6.57 -11.64
N GLY A 141 -12.16 5.56 -11.63
CA GLY A 141 -10.76 5.70 -12.02
C GLY A 141 -9.91 6.55 -11.08
N THR A 142 -10.31 6.71 -9.81
CA THR A 142 -9.61 7.59 -8.87
C THR A 142 -8.33 6.99 -8.29
N VAL A 143 -8.06 5.73 -8.55
CA VAL A 143 -6.87 5.01 -8.07
C VAL A 143 -6.26 4.23 -9.22
N GLU A 144 -4.98 3.88 -9.09
CA GLU A 144 -4.25 3.04 -10.03
C GLU A 144 -4.36 1.57 -9.60
N SER A 145 -4.70 0.67 -10.53
CA SER A 145 -4.71 -0.77 -10.29
C SER A 145 -3.28 -1.29 -10.09
N MET A 146 -3.09 -2.19 -9.14
CA MET A 146 -1.81 -2.86 -8.90
C MET A 146 -2.01 -4.37 -8.72
N ASP A 147 -1.01 -5.15 -9.18
CA ASP A 147 -0.91 -6.59 -8.90
C ASP A 147 0.32 -6.94 -8.09
N GLY A 148 1.43 -6.25 -8.36
CA GLY A 148 2.72 -6.48 -7.71
C GLY A 148 2.98 -5.58 -6.52
N MET A 149 4.09 -5.85 -5.87
CA MET A 149 4.53 -5.13 -4.67
C MET A 149 5.19 -3.80 -4.97
N MET A 150 5.57 -3.56 -6.24
CA MET A 150 6.29 -2.36 -6.67
C MET A 150 5.33 -1.32 -7.22
N SER A 151 5.43 -0.09 -6.70
CA SER A 151 4.71 1.06 -7.26
C SER A 151 5.15 1.31 -8.70
N SER A 152 4.22 1.71 -9.57
CA SER A 152 4.49 2.11 -10.96
C SER A 152 5.53 3.23 -11.07
N ALA A 153 5.69 4.05 -10.04
CA ALA A 153 6.73 5.08 -9.96
C ALA A 153 8.15 4.48 -9.90
N LEU A 154 8.30 3.23 -9.49
CA LEU A 154 9.58 2.51 -9.42
C LEU A 154 9.78 1.63 -10.67
N THR A 155 9.64 2.20 -11.85
CA THR A 155 9.54 1.51 -13.15
C THR A 155 10.57 0.42 -13.41
N ALA A 156 11.82 0.60 -12.97
CA ALA A 156 12.89 -0.39 -13.14
C ALA A 156 12.69 -1.67 -12.31
N TRP A 157 11.83 -1.61 -11.30
CA TRP A 157 11.57 -2.69 -10.35
C TRP A 157 10.24 -3.42 -10.61
N VAL A 158 9.38 -2.86 -11.45
CA VAL A 158 8.06 -3.44 -11.73
C VAL A 158 8.22 -4.72 -12.54
N THR A 159 7.64 -5.80 -12.02
CA THR A 159 7.57 -7.10 -12.68
C THR A 159 6.22 -7.24 -13.37
N PRO A 160 6.17 -7.67 -14.65
CA PRO A 160 4.91 -8.00 -15.29
C PRO A 160 4.13 -9.04 -14.47
N THR A 161 2.83 -8.82 -14.32
CA THR A 161 1.94 -9.75 -13.63
C THR A 161 1.93 -11.10 -14.34
N GLU A 162 2.06 -12.18 -13.59
CA GLU A 162 2.08 -13.55 -14.10
C GLU A 162 1.04 -14.43 -13.35
N GLY A 163 0.87 -15.66 -13.81
CA GLY A 163 0.03 -16.66 -13.15
C GLY A 163 -1.46 -16.34 -13.19
N VAL A 164 -2.17 -16.79 -12.15
CA VAL A 164 -3.63 -16.71 -12.08
C VAL A 164 -4.16 -15.28 -12.13
N MET A 165 -3.43 -14.32 -11.59
CA MET A 165 -3.85 -12.91 -11.61
C MET A 165 -3.85 -12.33 -13.02
N ALA A 166 -2.82 -12.62 -13.82
CA ALA A 166 -2.75 -12.21 -15.22
C ALA A 166 -3.83 -12.89 -16.06
N GLU A 167 -4.02 -14.20 -15.87
CA GLU A 167 -5.05 -14.98 -16.56
C GLU A 167 -6.45 -14.43 -16.28
N CYS A 168 -6.79 -14.27 -15.01
CA CYS A 168 -8.14 -13.88 -14.60
C CYS A 168 -8.50 -12.43 -14.93
N ARG A 169 -7.52 -11.57 -15.19
CA ARG A 169 -7.78 -10.21 -15.67
C ARG A 169 -8.51 -10.16 -17.00
N GLU A 170 -8.28 -11.16 -17.86
CA GLU A 170 -8.87 -11.27 -19.18
C GLU A 170 -10.33 -11.78 -19.17
N TYR A 171 -10.82 -12.22 -18.01
CA TYR A 171 -12.16 -12.80 -17.88
C TYR A 171 -13.18 -11.77 -17.37
N ASP A 172 -14.42 -11.92 -17.85
CA ASP A 172 -15.59 -11.28 -17.28
C ASP A 172 -15.99 -11.93 -15.93
N SER A 173 -17.06 -11.47 -15.31
CA SER A 173 -17.50 -11.96 -13.99
C SER A 173 -17.82 -13.47 -14.01
N VAL A 174 -18.41 -13.97 -15.10
CA VAL A 174 -18.69 -15.42 -15.27
C VAL A 174 -17.39 -16.20 -15.37
N GLY A 175 -16.49 -15.80 -16.25
CA GLY A 175 -15.21 -16.48 -16.47
C GLY A 175 -14.33 -16.45 -15.22
N ARG A 176 -14.31 -15.35 -14.45
CA ARG A 176 -13.61 -15.27 -13.17
C ARG A 176 -14.17 -16.27 -12.15
N TRP A 177 -15.49 -16.34 -12.04
CA TRP A 177 -16.15 -17.29 -11.13
C TRP A 177 -15.86 -18.74 -11.54
N GLU A 178 -16.09 -19.10 -12.81
CA GLU A 178 -15.83 -20.45 -13.33
C GLU A 178 -14.37 -20.88 -13.12
N ARG A 179 -13.43 -19.98 -13.41
CA ARG A 179 -12.01 -20.26 -13.21
C ARG A 179 -11.66 -20.42 -11.74
N SER A 180 -12.24 -19.62 -10.85
CA SER A 180 -12.03 -19.73 -9.40
C SER A 180 -12.54 -21.07 -8.87
N ILE A 181 -13.72 -21.52 -9.31
CA ILE A 181 -14.26 -22.84 -8.99
C ILE A 181 -13.34 -23.95 -9.52
N GLN A 182 -12.87 -23.83 -10.76
CA GLN A 182 -11.95 -24.81 -11.36
C GLN A 182 -10.63 -24.92 -10.57
N ILE A 183 -10.06 -23.79 -10.09
CA ILE A 183 -8.86 -23.79 -9.25
C ILE A 183 -9.09 -24.59 -7.96
N LEU A 184 -10.24 -24.42 -7.32
CA LEU A 184 -10.58 -25.17 -6.12
C LEU A 184 -10.73 -26.67 -6.42
N GLN A 185 -11.46 -27.02 -7.50
CA GLN A 185 -11.68 -28.41 -7.92
C GLN A 185 -10.36 -29.13 -8.24
N ASP A 186 -9.50 -28.48 -9.02
CA ASP A 186 -8.18 -29.02 -9.43
C ASP A 186 -7.28 -29.29 -8.21
N ALA A 187 -7.45 -28.50 -7.14
CA ALA A 187 -6.74 -28.67 -5.89
C ALA A 187 -7.40 -29.68 -4.91
N GLY A 188 -8.45 -30.38 -5.35
CA GLY A 188 -9.11 -31.43 -4.57
C GLY A 188 -10.15 -30.92 -3.58
N TRP A 189 -10.60 -29.67 -3.68
CA TRP A 189 -11.76 -29.21 -2.93
C TRP A 189 -13.01 -29.92 -3.42
N THR A 190 -13.98 -30.09 -2.55
CA THR A 190 -15.28 -30.74 -2.84
C THR A 190 -16.44 -29.86 -2.37
N ALA A 191 -17.60 -30.04 -2.98
CA ALA A 191 -18.84 -29.39 -2.58
C ALA A 191 -20.00 -30.37 -2.76
N ASP A 192 -21.09 -30.18 -2.01
CA ASP A 192 -22.33 -30.92 -2.22
C ASP A 192 -23.02 -30.47 -3.51
N ASP A 193 -22.92 -29.19 -3.82
CA ASP A 193 -23.29 -28.53 -5.08
C ASP A 193 -22.27 -27.41 -5.37
N TRP A 194 -21.74 -27.36 -6.58
CA TRP A 194 -20.79 -26.31 -6.98
C TRP A 194 -21.47 -25.01 -7.41
N GLY A 195 -22.80 -24.97 -7.46
CA GLY A 195 -23.53 -23.80 -7.89
C GLY A 195 -23.36 -23.49 -9.39
N GLU A 196 -23.76 -22.30 -9.79
CA GLU A 196 -23.65 -21.81 -11.18
C GLU A 196 -23.57 -20.29 -11.23
N HIS A 197 -23.04 -19.75 -12.33
CA HIS A 197 -23.08 -18.30 -12.61
C HIS A 197 -23.97 -18.06 -13.84
N PRO A 198 -25.21 -17.55 -13.64
CA PRO A 198 -26.21 -17.52 -14.71
C PRO A 198 -25.96 -16.41 -15.77
N GLY A 199 -25.03 -15.49 -15.56
CA GLY A 199 -24.68 -14.44 -16.52
C GLY A 199 -24.03 -13.23 -15.86
N ASN A 200 -23.39 -12.36 -16.66
CA ASN A 200 -22.60 -11.23 -16.18
C ASN A 200 -23.36 -10.18 -15.35
N GLU A 201 -24.65 -10.02 -15.58
CA GLU A 201 -25.48 -9.06 -14.85
C GLU A 201 -26.13 -9.65 -13.59
N THR A 202 -25.83 -10.91 -13.27
CA THR A 202 -26.39 -11.63 -12.15
C THR A 202 -25.31 -12.12 -11.19
N ARG A 203 -25.67 -12.35 -9.95
CA ARG A 203 -24.76 -12.97 -9.01
C ARG A 203 -24.72 -14.48 -9.22
N ALA A 204 -23.57 -15.08 -8.94
CA ALA A 204 -23.46 -16.53 -8.87
C ALA A 204 -24.40 -17.12 -7.82
N ILE A 205 -24.92 -18.29 -8.10
CA ILE A 205 -25.49 -19.20 -7.10
C ILE A 205 -24.29 -19.91 -6.46
N PRO A 206 -23.94 -19.61 -5.20
CA PRO A 206 -22.69 -20.09 -4.62
C PRO A 206 -22.68 -21.59 -4.38
N PRO A 207 -21.50 -22.22 -4.34
CA PRO A 207 -21.33 -23.58 -3.86
C PRO A 207 -21.92 -23.80 -2.44
N THR A 208 -22.37 -25.03 -2.19
CA THR A 208 -22.84 -25.46 -0.87
C THR A 208 -22.08 -26.69 -0.38
N GLY A 209 -21.92 -26.82 0.94
CA GLY A 209 -21.21 -27.95 1.55
C GLY A 209 -19.75 -28.05 1.17
N ILE A 210 -19.10 -26.89 0.91
CA ILE A 210 -17.71 -26.84 0.46
C ILE A 210 -16.76 -27.36 1.55
N LYS A 211 -15.77 -28.17 1.13
CA LYS A 211 -14.74 -28.75 2.00
C LYS A 211 -13.37 -28.69 1.32
N GLY A 212 -12.35 -28.47 2.12
CA GLY A 212 -10.97 -28.51 1.69
C GLY A 212 -10.50 -29.92 1.27
N PRO A 213 -9.30 -30.02 0.68
CA PRO A 213 -8.77 -31.26 0.11
C PRO A 213 -8.66 -32.43 1.10
N ASN A 214 -8.51 -32.14 2.39
CA ASN A 214 -8.45 -33.18 3.45
C ASN A 214 -9.79 -33.30 4.21
N GLY A 215 -10.88 -32.73 3.67
CA GLY A 215 -12.20 -32.76 4.29
C GLY A 215 -12.42 -31.66 5.34
N GLU A 216 -11.53 -30.68 5.43
CA GLU A 216 -11.69 -29.53 6.34
C GLU A 216 -12.94 -28.71 5.95
N VAL A 217 -13.71 -28.33 6.95
CA VAL A 217 -14.86 -27.42 6.76
C VAL A 217 -14.40 -26.00 6.99
N PRO A 218 -14.61 -25.06 6.04
CA PRO A 218 -14.31 -23.66 6.26
C PRO A 218 -15.05 -23.11 7.49
N PRO A 219 -14.40 -22.25 8.29
CA PRO A 219 -15.07 -21.61 9.42
C PRO A 219 -16.27 -20.77 8.97
N GLU A 220 -17.31 -20.75 9.79
CA GLU A 220 -18.40 -19.79 9.67
C GLU A 220 -17.97 -18.41 10.18
N ASN A 221 -18.60 -17.36 9.64
CA ASN A 221 -18.41 -15.97 10.08
C ASN A 221 -16.95 -15.48 10.00
N MET A 222 -16.21 -15.86 8.98
CA MET A 222 -14.89 -15.30 8.75
C MET A 222 -14.97 -13.78 8.49
N LEU A 223 -14.00 -13.02 9.00
CA LEU A 223 -14.02 -11.57 8.96
C LEU A 223 -12.89 -11.03 8.06
N ILE A 224 -13.22 -10.00 7.28
CA ILE A 224 -12.24 -9.10 6.66
C ILE A 224 -12.19 -7.83 7.51
N TYR A 225 -11.18 -7.70 8.34
CA TYR A 225 -10.94 -6.45 9.07
C TYR A 225 -10.42 -5.38 8.09
N ALA A 226 -11.12 -4.26 7.99
CA ALA A 226 -10.75 -3.17 7.10
C ALA A 226 -10.92 -1.82 7.81
N PRO A 227 -10.16 -0.78 7.44
CA PRO A 227 -10.38 0.56 7.96
C PRO A 227 -11.81 1.04 7.70
N GLY A 228 -12.39 1.71 8.70
CA GLY A 228 -13.72 2.29 8.55
C GLY A 228 -13.77 3.43 7.51
N PRO A 229 -14.96 3.74 6.96
CA PRO A 229 -15.11 4.70 5.86
C PRO A 229 -14.75 6.15 6.26
N GLY A 230 -14.78 6.48 7.54
CA GLY A 230 -14.32 7.78 8.05
C GLY A 230 -12.81 7.97 7.96
N TYR A 231 -12.05 6.86 8.00
CA TYR A 231 -10.59 6.88 7.88
C TYR A 231 -10.12 6.60 6.44
N ASP A 232 -10.57 5.49 5.84
CA ASP A 232 -10.21 5.12 4.47
C ASP A 232 -11.42 4.54 3.71
N PRO A 233 -12.18 5.38 3.00
CA PRO A 233 -13.35 4.95 2.25
C PRO A 233 -13.01 3.99 1.10
N LEU A 234 -11.80 4.08 0.52
CA LEU A 234 -11.37 3.23 -0.59
C LEU A 234 -11.20 1.78 -0.14
N ARG A 235 -10.41 1.55 0.90
CA ARG A 235 -10.23 0.21 1.48
C ARG A 235 -11.54 -0.36 2.03
N ASN A 236 -12.36 0.49 2.65
CA ASN A 236 -13.68 0.06 3.10
C ASN A 236 -14.54 -0.44 1.94
N THR A 237 -14.61 0.30 0.83
CA THR A 237 -15.35 -0.10 -0.36
C THR A 237 -14.84 -1.44 -0.91
N PHE A 238 -13.54 -1.57 -1.10
CA PHE A 238 -12.94 -2.83 -1.55
C PHE A 238 -13.29 -4.00 -0.63
N SER A 239 -13.27 -3.81 0.70
CA SER A 239 -13.57 -4.89 1.65
C SER A 239 -14.99 -5.44 1.50
N LEU A 240 -15.96 -4.57 1.20
CA LEU A 240 -17.34 -4.97 0.96
C LEU A 240 -17.48 -5.82 -0.30
N PHE A 241 -16.84 -5.39 -1.40
CA PHE A 241 -16.82 -6.14 -2.66
C PHE A 241 -16.08 -7.46 -2.53
N ILE A 242 -14.91 -7.49 -1.88
CA ILE A 242 -14.14 -8.71 -1.67
C ILE A 242 -14.92 -9.72 -0.84
N ALA A 243 -15.59 -9.28 0.23
CA ALA A 243 -16.46 -10.16 1.00
C ALA A 243 -17.58 -10.75 0.14
N ASP A 244 -18.13 -9.95 -0.77
CA ASP A 244 -19.16 -10.40 -1.69
C ASP A 244 -18.64 -11.43 -2.70
N TYR A 245 -17.48 -11.19 -3.29
CA TYR A 245 -16.83 -12.14 -4.20
C TYR A 245 -16.50 -13.46 -3.52
N ILE A 246 -15.96 -13.44 -2.30
CA ILE A 246 -15.63 -14.67 -1.56
C ILE A 246 -16.90 -15.45 -1.21
N ARG A 247 -18.02 -14.78 -0.88
CA ARG A 247 -19.32 -15.45 -0.68
C ARG A 247 -19.83 -16.12 -1.94
N GLN A 248 -19.55 -15.59 -3.12
CA GLN A 248 -19.92 -16.23 -4.39
C GLN A 248 -19.14 -17.54 -4.65
N LEU A 249 -18.05 -17.76 -3.92
CA LEU A 249 -17.33 -19.05 -3.90
C LEU A 249 -17.81 -20.01 -2.79
N GLY A 250 -18.89 -19.68 -2.07
CA GLY A 250 -19.47 -20.54 -1.04
C GLY A 250 -18.85 -20.39 0.36
N PHE A 251 -18.00 -19.39 0.59
CA PHE A 251 -17.40 -19.15 1.90
C PHE A 251 -18.17 -18.08 2.68
N ASP A 252 -18.40 -18.32 3.97
CA ASP A 252 -19.09 -17.37 4.85
C ASP A 252 -18.12 -16.29 5.33
N VAL A 253 -18.11 -15.13 4.66
CA VAL A 253 -17.20 -14.02 4.90
C VAL A 253 -17.97 -12.70 5.00
N THR A 254 -17.60 -11.88 5.98
CA THR A 254 -18.18 -10.53 6.19
C THR A 254 -17.09 -9.48 6.35
N ALA A 255 -17.24 -8.34 5.66
CA ALA A 255 -16.40 -7.17 5.88
C ALA A 255 -16.74 -6.54 7.25
N ARG A 256 -15.70 -6.27 8.04
CA ARG A 256 -15.82 -5.64 9.35
C ARG A 256 -15.03 -4.33 9.41
N PRO A 257 -15.65 -3.20 9.05
CA PRO A 257 -15.05 -1.88 9.25
C PRO A 257 -14.68 -1.65 10.71
N THR A 258 -13.43 -1.26 10.97
CA THR A 258 -12.91 -1.07 12.32
C THR A 258 -11.85 0.02 12.37
N GLY A 259 -11.37 0.37 13.58
CA GLY A 259 -10.27 1.31 13.75
C GLY A 259 -8.94 0.74 13.27
N PHE A 260 -8.07 1.61 12.75
CA PHE A 260 -6.74 1.22 12.26
C PHE A 260 -5.91 0.51 13.36
N SER A 261 -5.91 1.04 14.58
CA SER A 261 -5.19 0.44 15.72
C SER A 261 -5.64 -0.99 16.02
N VAL A 262 -6.94 -1.27 15.90
CA VAL A 262 -7.46 -2.63 16.11
C VAL A 262 -6.90 -3.61 15.08
N ILE A 263 -6.79 -3.19 13.81
CA ILE A 263 -6.21 -4.05 12.77
C ILE A 263 -4.72 -4.29 13.05
N VAL A 264 -3.99 -3.25 13.48
CA VAL A 264 -2.58 -3.37 13.85
C VAL A 264 -2.43 -4.33 15.04
N ASP A 265 -3.25 -4.18 16.06
CA ASP A 265 -3.18 -5.04 17.26
C ASP A 265 -3.41 -6.51 16.94
N ILE A 266 -4.33 -6.85 16.03
CA ILE A 266 -4.59 -8.25 15.66
C ILE A 266 -3.59 -8.81 14.65
N ALA A 267 -3.08 -8.01 13.71
CA ALA A 267 -2.23 -8.51 12.63
C ALA A 267 -0.72 -8.51 12.98
N PHE A 268 -0.28 -7.55 13.82
CA PHE A 268 1.13 -7.31 14.11
C PHE A 268 1.55 -7.66 15.55
N SER A 269 0.61 -8.05 16.41
CA SER A 269 0.98 -8.51 17.75
C SER A 269 1.23 -10.01 17.79
N ALA A 270 2.15 -10.44 18.62
CA ALA A 270 2.43 -11.85 18.85
C ALA A 270 1.20 -12.62 19.39
N GLU A 271 0.33 -11.94 20.13
CA GLU A 271 -0.88 -12.53 20.71
C GLU A 271 -2.00 -12.69 19.67
N GLY A 272 -2.20 -11.69 18.79
CA GLY A 272 -3.29 -11.65 17.82
C GLY A 272 -2.98 -12.29 16.47
N CYS A 273 -1.72 -12.57 16.16
CA CYS A 273 -1.27 -12.99 14.82
C CYS A 273 -1.96 -14.23 14.23
N ARG A 274 -2.67 -15.03 15.05
CA ARG A 274 -3.41 -16.23 14.64
C ARG A 274 -4.93 -16.08 14.73
N ASP A 275 -5.45 -14.93 15.21
CA ASP A 275 -6.85 -14.75 15.54
C ASP A 275 -7.65 -14.03 14.44
N TRP A 276 -7.13 -13.96 13.23
CA TRP A 276 -7.77 -13.34 12.09
C TRP A 276 -7.68 -14.22 10.84
N HIS A 277 -8.66 -14.12 9.95
CA HIS A 277 -8.65 -14.80 8.65
C HIS A 277 -8.15 -13.86 7.55
N PHE A 278 -8.70 -12.65 7.50
CA PHE A 278 -8.39 -11.66 6.47
C PHE A 278 -8.34 -10.26 7.05
N TYR A 279 -7.50 -9.43 6.48
CA TYR A 279 -7.54 -7.98 6.73
C TYR A 279 -7.12 -7.19 5.49
N MET A 280 -7.42 -5.90 5.50
CA MET A 280 -6.98 -4.94 4.48
C MET A 280 -6.23 -3.79 5.14
N LEU A 281 -5.04 -3.55 4.67
CA LEU A 281 -4.24 -2.36 5.02
C LEU A 281 -3.51 -1.84 3.78
N GLY A 282 -2.46 -1.09 3.99
CA GLY A 282 -1.54 -0.59 2.98
C GLY A 282 -0.20 -0.32 3.59
N TRP A 283 0.81 -0.37 2.76
CA TRP A 283 2.16 0.01 3.08
C TRP A 283 2.56 1.27 2.32
N GLY A 284 3.25 2.18 2.97
CA GLY A 284 4.19 3.09 2.33
C GLY A 284 5.51 2.34 2.15
N THR A 285 6.17 2.51 1.03
CA THR A 285 7.42 1.80 0.72
C THR A 285 8.57 2.77 0.49
N GLY A 286 9.80 2.28 0.64
CA GLY A 286 11.00 3.08 0.38
C GLY A 286 11.32 3.18 -1.12
N ILE A 287 12.24 4.06 -1.48
CA ILE A 287 12.75 4.20 -2.85
C ILE A 287 13.49 2.93 -3.29
N PHE A 288 14.25 2.30 -2.37
CA PHE A 288 14.84 1.00 -2.60
C PHE A 288 13.87 -0.08 -2.12
N PRO A 289 13.36 -0.94 -3.02
CA PRO A 289 12.26 -1.84 -2.71
C PRO A 289 12.71 -3.13 -2.02
N SER A 290 13.18 -3.02 -0.78
CA SER A 290 13.53 -4.16 0.08
C SER A 290 12.31 -4.75 0.82
N HIS A 291 11.17 -4.08 0.76
CA HIS A 291 9.98 -4.43 1.53
C HIS A 291 9.42 -5.84 1.29
N PRO A 292 9.55 -6.53 0.12
CA PRO A 292 9.13 -7.92 0.02
C PRO A 292 9.87 -8.85 0.98
N VAL A 293 11.14 -8.56 1.28
CA VAL A 293 11.93 -9.32 2.27
C VAL A 293 11.33 -9.17 3.66
N ASP A 294 11.02 -7.93 4.07
CA ASP A 294 10.46 -7.67 5.39
C ASP A 294 9.05 -8.24 5.56
N PHE A 295 8.24 -8.26 4.48
CA PHE A 295 6.83 -8.66 4.54
C PHE A 295 6.58 -10.15 4.36
N PHE A 296 7.54 -10.91 3.80
CA PHE A 296 7.28 -12.30 3.40
C PHE A 296 8.38 -13.31 3.77
N ARG A 297 9.60 -12.90 4.13
CA ARG A 297 10.59 -13.86 4.57
C ARG A 297 10.15 -14.52 5.88
N SER A 298 10.34 -15.83 5.99
CA SER A 298 9.76 -16.63 7.08
C SER A 298 10.26 -16.22 8.47
N ASP A 299 11.51 -15.74 8.59
CA ASP A 299 12.09 -15.23 9.85
C ASP A 299 11.55 -13.85 10.28
N LYS A 300 10.70 -13.24 9.46
CA LYS A 300 10.01 -11.95 9.74
C LYS A 300 8.56 -12.14 10.20
N ASP A 301 8.19 -13.32 10.65
CA ASP A 301 6.82 -13.61 11.12
C ASP A 301 6.38 -12.61 12.19
N SER A 302 5.16 -12.07 12.04
CA SER A 302 4.60 -11.11 13.00
C SER A 302 4.32 -11.70 14.37
N CYS A 303 4.14 -13.02 14.47
CA CYS A 303 4.08 -13.72 15.74
C CYS A 303 5.39 -13.63 16.54
N ASP A 304 6.51 -13.40 15.86
CA ASP A 304 7.84 -13.22 16.42
C ASP A 304 8.32 -11.75 16.39
N GLY A 305 7.39 -10.80 16.11
CA GLY A 305 7.66 -9.37 16.11
C GLY A 305 8.15 -8.80 14.77
N GLY A 306 8.05 -9.56 13.68
CA GLY A 306 8.34 -9.08 12.32
C GLY A 306 7.15 -8.46 11.59
N PHE A 307 7.30 -8.21 10.29
CA PHE A 307 6.26 -7.62 9.42
C PHE A 307 5.60 -8.63 8.48
N ASN A 308 6.01 -9.89 8.49
CA ASN A 308 5.34 -10.96 7.76
C ASN A 308 4.02 -11.31 8.47
N THR A 309 3.03 -10.46 8.31
CA THR A 309 1.72 -10.61 8.96
C THR A 309 0.95 -11.84 8.48
N PRO A 310 1.01 -12.27 7.19
CA PRO A 310 0.40 -13.51 6.77
C PRO A 310 0.97 -14.77 7.47
N GLY A 311 2.20 -14.72 7.99
CA GLY A 311 2.95 -15.89 8.40
C GLY A 311 3.33 -16.78 7.22
N TYR A 312 3.55 -16.13 6.09
CA TYR A 312 3.98 -16.80 4.87
C TYR A 312 5.33 -17.49 5.08
N ASN A 313 5.42 -18.73 4.63
CA ASN A 313 6.62 -19.55 4.77
C ASN A 313 6.84 -20.33 3.47
N ASN A 314 7.83 -19.90 2.70
CA ASN A 314 8.24 -20.56 1.46
C ASN A 314 9.78 -20.54 1.38
N PRO A 315 10.46 -21.70 1.51
CA PRO A 315 11.91 -21.77 1.45
C PRO A 315 12.51 -21.26 0.13
N ALA A 316 11.79 -21.36 -1.00
CA ALA A 316 12.26 -20.84 -2.27
C ALA A 316 12.24 -19.30 -2.29
N PHE A 317 11.23 -18.69 -1.67
CA PHE A 317 11.21 -17.24 -1.47
C PHE A 317 12.35 -16.78 -0.55
N ASP A 318 12.54 -17.46 0.59
CA ASP A 318 13.61 -17.14 1.54
C ASP A 318 14.99 -17.19 0.91
N GLU A 319 15.25 -18.20 0.05
CA GLU A 319 16.51 -18.31 -0.69
C GLU A 319 16.75 -17.11 -1.60
N VAL A 320 15.72 -16.67 -2.36
CA VAL A 320 15.83 -15.50 -3.25
C VAL A 320 15.99 -14.22 -2.44
N ALA A 321 15.25 -14.06 -1.34
CA ALA A 321 15.34 -12.92 -0.44
C ALA A 321 16.74 -12.77 0.18
N ASN A 322 17.36 -13.87 0.59
CA ASN A 322 18.74 -13.86 1.10
C ASN A 322 19.76 -13.45 0.02
N LYS A 323 19.56 -13.88 -1.23
CA LYS A 323 20.40 -13.45 -2.36
C LYS A 323 20.21 -11.95 -2.64
N PHE A 324 18.97 -11.45 -2.57
CA PHE A 324 18.66 -10.06 -2.76
C PHE A 324 19.40 -9.16 -1.74
N GLU A 325 19.39 -9.51 -0.46
CA GLU A 325 20.14 -8.76 0.56
C GLU A 325 21.67 -8.81 0.35
N ALA A 326 22.17 -9.84 -0.31
CA ALA A 326 23.59 -10.02 -0.62
C ALA A 326 24.02 -9.42 -1.98
N ALA A 327 23.07 -8.91 -2.78
CA ALA A 327 23.31 -8.35 -4.11
C ALA A 327 24.38 -7.25 -4.09
N LYS A 328 25.24 -7.23 -5.11
CA LYS A 328 26.35 -6.29 -5.21
C LYS A 328 26.08 -5.17 -6.22
N THR A 329 25.10 -5.33 -7.07
CA THR A 329 24.71 -4.35 -8.08
C THR A 329 23.19 -4.15 -8.08
N VAL A 330 22.75 -2.98 -8.59
CA VAL A 330 21.32 -2.69 -8.74
C VAL A 330 20.66 -3.65 -9.71
N ASP A 331 21.31 -4.00 -10.82
CA ASP A 331 20.76 -4.94 -11.80
C ASP A 331 20.54 -6.34 -11.22
N GLU A 332 21.47 -6.81 -10.38
CA GLU A 332 21.32 -8.07 -9.66
C GLU A 332 20.15 -8.00 -8.67
N ALA A 333 20.01 -6.90 -7.95
CA ALA A 333 18.92 -6.69 -7.01
C ALA A 333 17.56 -6.62 -7.75
N ILE A 334 17.46 -5.95 -8.89
CA ILE A 334 16.26 -5.92 -9.74
C ILE A 334 15.88 -7.33 -10.18
N ALA A 335 16.84 -8.11 -10.70
CA ALA A 335 16.57 -9.48 -11.15
C ALA A 335 16.07 -10.39 -10.03
N LEU A 336 16.59 -10.24 -8.83
CA LEU A 336 16.17 -11.01 -7.65
C LEU A 336 14.82 -10.52 -7.10
N SER A 337 14.56 -9.22 -7.11
CA SER A 337 13.25 -8.65 -6.79
C SER A 337 12.17 -9.23 -7.70
N ASN A 338 12.42 -9.25 -9.01
CA ASN A 338 11.50 -9.84 -9.98
C ASN A 338 11.24 -11.34 -9.72
N GLN A 339 12.24 -12.09 -9.26
CA GLN A 339 12.05 -13.50 -8.87
C GLN A 339 11.17 -13.62 -7.61
N MET A 340 11.36 -12.75 -6.61
CA MET A 340 10.48 -12.72 -5.42
C MET A 340 9.04 -12.41 -5.81
N GLU A 341 8.81 -11.40 -6.67
CA GLU A 341 7.44 -11.06 -7.11
C GLU A 341 6.75 -12.20 -7.85
N LYS A 342 7.47 -12.94 -8.72
CA LYS A 342 6.91 -14.10 -9.43
C LYS A 342 6.45 -15.20 -8.46
N ILE A 343 7.20 -15.45 -7.39
CA ILE A 343 6.79 -16.39 -6.35
C ILE A 343 5.53 -15.87 -5.63
N LEU A 344 5.47 -14.57 -5.35
CA LEU A 344 4.31 -13.96 -4.68
C LEU A 344 3.07 -13.93 -5.57
N TYR A 345 3.20 -13.75 -6.88
CA TYR A 345 2.08 -13.88 -7.84
C TYR A 345 1.49 -15.29 -7.88
N ASP A 346 2.29 -16.31 -7.63
CA ASP A 346 1.82 -17.69 -7.59
C ASP A 346 1.21 -18.05 -6.22
N ASP A 347 1.80 -17.58 -5.13
CA ASP A 347 1.40 -17.97 -3.77
C ASP A 347 0.32 -17.09 -3.15
N LEU A 348 0.21 -15.84 -3.57
CA LEU A 348 -0.78 -14.83 -3.16
C LEU A 348 -1.01 -14.74 -1.62
N PRO A 349 0.02 -14.56 -0.80
CA PRO A 349 -0.19 -14.24 0.61
C PRO A 349 -0.88 -12.88 0.79
N TYR A 350 -0.59 -11.93 -0.11
CA TYR A 350 -1.36 -10.71 -0.36
C TYR A 350 -1.95 -10.76 -1.78
N VAL A 351 -3.18 -10.28 -1.92
CA VAL A 351 -3.71 -9.81 -3.18
C VAL A 351 -3.53 -8.30 -3.19
N VAL A 352 -2.57 -7.82 -3.97
CA VAL A 352 -2.35 -6.38 -4.14
C VAL A 352 -3.46 -5.82 -5.01
N LEU A 353 -4.03 -4.67 -4.63
CA LEU A 353 -5.26 -4.17 -5.20
C LEU A 353 -5.05 -2.86 -5.98
N PHE A 354 -4.56 -1.83 -5.32
CA PHE A 354 -4.47 -0.50 -5.90
C PHE A 354 -3.48 0.39 -5.16
N ASN A 355 -3.17 1.52 -5.79
CA ASN A 355 -2.41 2.61 -5.19
C ASN A 355 -3.13 3.94 -5.47
N PRO A 356 -3.56 4.70 -4.45
CA PRO A 356 -4.18 6.00 -4.67
C PRO A 356 -3.11 7.07 -4.89
N PRO A 357 -3.30 8.03 -5.83
CA PRO A 357 -2.47 9.22 -5.87
C PRO A 357 -2.60 9.99 -4.56
N VAL A 358 -1.51 10.60 -4.13
CA VAL A 358 -1.49 11.39 -2.90
C VAL A 358 -1.93 12.81 -3.22
N LEU A 359 -3.14 13.15 -2.81
CA LEU A 359 -3.73 14.47 -2.97
C LEU A 359 -3.43 15.30 -1.72
N GLU A 360 -2.71 16.40 -1.86
CA GLU A 360 -2.32 17.26 -0.74
C GLU A 360 -2.69 18.71 -1.01
N VAL A 361 -2.83 19.47 0.05
CA VAL A 361 -3.16 20.90 0.02
C VAL A 361 -2.37 21.64 1.08
N TYR A 362 -1.94 22.86 0.79
CA TYR A 362 -1.33 23.74 1.78
C TYR A 362 -1.77 25.19 1.58
N ARG A 363 -1.65 26.00 2.61
CA ARG A 363 -1.98 27.43 2.56
C ARG A 363 -0.78 28.22 1.99
N SER A 364 -0.86 28.52 0.70
CA SER A 364 0.18 29.30 0.00
C SER A 364 0.19 30.77 0.38
N ASP A 365 -0.88 31.27 1.00
CA ASP A 365 -0.94 32.61 1.58
C ASP A 365 -0.25 32.70 2.97
N SER A 366 0.06 31.59 3.60
CA SER A 366 0.71 31.52 4.91
C SER A 366 2.12 30.94 4.86
N ILE A 367 2.32 29.86 4.10
CA ILE A 367 3.60 29.15 4.01
C ILE A 367 4.05 28.94 2.58
N THR A 368 5.35 28.71 2.40
CA THR A 368 5.94 28.22 1.14
C THR A 368 6.62 26.89 1.40
N LEU A 369 6.33 25.90 0.56
CA LEU A 369 6.98 24.60 0.50
C LEU A 369 7.91 24.58 -0.73
N PRO A 370 9.24 24.42 -0.56
CA PRO A 370 10.18 24.46 -1.68
C PRO A 370 10.14 23.20 -2.55
N PHE A 371 9.62 22.10 -2.01
CA PHE A 371 9.46 20.81 -2.70
C PHE A 371 8.02 20.35 -2.55
N THR A 372 7.32 20.29 -3.66
CA THR A 372 5.93 19.85 -3.73
C THR A 372 5.74 18.58 -4.53
N GLU A 373 6.67 18.25 -5.43
CA GLU A 373 6.68 17.00 -6.18
C GLU A 373 7.54 15.98 -5.43
N VAL A 374 6.90 15.14 -4.63
CA VAL A 374 7.56 14.20 -3.73
C VAL A 374 6.91 12.83 -3.84
N LEU A 375 7.70 11.80 -4.14
CA LEU A 375 7.22 10.43 -4.19
C LEU A 375 6.62 10.02 -2.83
N GLY A 376 5.37 9.56 -2.84
CA GLY A 376 4.64 9.20 -1.63
C GLY A 376 3.97 10.37 -0.90
N GLY A 377 4.13 11.60 -1.42
CA GLY A 377 3.56 12.82 -0.83
C GLY A 377 4.46 13.49 0.22
N ILE A 378 4.20 14.75 0.49
CA ILE A 378 4.95 15.58 1.45
C ILE A 378 4.74 15.07 2.88
N ALA A 379 3.53 14.62 3.20
CA ALA A 379 3.20 14.12 4.52
C ALA A 379 4.00 12.86 4.90
N ASP A 380 4.18 11.92 3.96
CA ASP A 380 4.89 10.66 4.19
C ASP A 380 6.41 10.82 4.05
N ALA A 381 6.86 11.42 2.93
CA ALA A 381 8.28 11.49 2.60
C ALA A 381 9.12 12.32 3.56
N CYS A 382 8.57 13.41 4.11
CA CYS A 382 9.35 14.35 4.93
C CYS A 382 8.58 14.87 6.16
N SER A 383 7.52 14.20 6.58
CA SER A 383 6.68 14.59 7.74
C SER A 383 6.28 16.08 7.68
N GLY A 384 5.79 16.54 6.52
CA GLY A 384 5.43 17.93 6.28
C GLY A 384 6.63 18.88 6.04
N CYS A 385 7.83 18.34 5.87
CA CYS A 385 9.06 19.08 5.56
C CYS A 385 9.33 20.28 6.50
N PRO A 386 9.23 20.11 7.84
CA PRO A 386 9.35 21.27 8.77
C PRO A 386 10.70 21.96 8.70
N SER A 387 11.74 21.29 8.19
CA SER A 387 13.07 21.87 8.01
C SER A 387 13.20 22.79 6.80
N THR A 388 12.25 22.76 5.88
CA THR A 388 12.30 23.52 4.62
C THR A 388 11.15 24.50 4.45
N VAL A 389 10.08 24.37 5.25
CA VAL A 389 8.94 25.27 5.21
C VAL A 389 9.34 26.70 5.58
N LYS A 390 8.84 27.67 4.81
CA LYS A 390 9.04 29.11 5.05
C LYS A 390 7.70 29.75 5.32
N LYS A 391 7.68 30.74 6.22
CA LYS A 391 6.51 31.58 6.39
C LYS A 391 6.45 32.56 5.21
N GLN A 392 5.25 32.73 4.64
CA GLN A 392 5.01 33.74 3.61
C GLN A 392 5.23 35.13 4.24
N GLN A 393 5.92 36.03 3.53
CA GLN A 393 6.21 37.39 4.01
C GLN A 393 5.11 38.36 3.60
#